data_e5edfe3a1a2268ba4a98e0440a7caf37
#
_entry.id   e5edfe3a1a2268ba4a98e0440a7caf37
#
_cell.length_a   1.000
_cell.length_b   1.000
_cell.length_c   1.000
_cell.angle_alpha   90.00
_cell.angle_beta   90.00
_cell.angle_gamma   90.00
#
_symmetry.space_group_name_H-M   'P 1'
#
loop_
_entity.id
_entity.type
_entity.pdbx_description
1 polymer ?
#
loop_
_entity_poly.entity_id
_entity_poly.type
_entity_poly.pdbx_seq_one_letter_code
_entity_poly.pdbx_strand_id
1 'polypeptide(L)'
;VRHADLVAGLEPYRDDGVEDVAHLHPVLVFRLAGAYWSSQLMRDHVRIESGARSMDAQRHLYAKWRNGQGNLAADPDRVVAPGFRGSYHMIQPADGWAWACDLTRSGPVSWSQVHEVLDGWGLQRTVPGEDWHVQAGRHTGIFAGPMPPESVWKPESAPYRPLKARRPRIRGPYVRFVQARVGAVVDGIYGPGTAEAVADWQANHGLTADGIVGPKTHQALEGEQA
;
A
#
# COMPACT_ATOMS: atom_id res chain seq x y z
N VAL A 1 -13.45 5.50 -12.17
CA VAL A 1 -12.14 4.82 -12.31
C VAL A 1 -11.87 4.07 -11.01
N ARG A 2 -11.66 2.77 -11.05
CA ARG A 2 -11.38 1.95 -9.87
C ARG A 2 -9.87 1.91 -9.62
N HIS A 3 -9.45 1.64 -8.38
CA HIS A 3 -8.04 1.45 -8.03
C HIS A 3 -7.34 0.42 -8.94
N ALA A 4 -8.00 -0.71 -9.22
CA ALA A 4 -7.46 -1.75 -10.09
C ALA A 4 -7.22 -1.25 -11.54
N ASP A 5 -8.05 -0.34 -12.05
CA ASP A 5 -7.87 0.22 -13.39
C ASP A 5 -6.65 1.16 -13.44
N LEU A 6 -6.41 1.92 -12.36
CA LEU A 6 -5.22 2.76 -12.21
C LEU A 6 -3.95 1.92 -12.09
N VAL A 7 -3.99 0.84 -11.30
CA VAL A 7 -2.88 -0.12 -11.17
C VAL A 7 -2.54 -0.72 -12.54
N ALA A 8 -3.55 -1.20 -13.28
CA ALA A 8 -3.35 -1.73 -14.62
C ALA A 8 -2.76 -0.70 -15.58
N GLY A 9 -3.12 0.57 -15.43
CA GLY A 9 -2.56 1.68 -16.20
C GLY A 9 -1.09 2.00 -15.88
N LEU A 10 -0.58 1.56 -14.73
CA LEU A 10 0.83 1.71 -14.33
C LEU A 10 1.71 0.51 -14.74
N GLU A 11 1.13 -0.64 -15.06
CA GLU A 11 1.89 -1.84 -15.43
C GLU A 11 2.94 -1.62 -16.54
N PRO A 12 2.67 -0.84 -17.62
CA PRO A 12 3.67 -0.59 -18.67
C PRO A 12 4.90 0.21 -18.20
N TYR A 13 4.82 0.82 -17.03
CA TYR A 13 5.87 1.68 -16.47
C TYR A 13 6.63 1.03 -15.31
N ARG A 14 6.40 -0.23 -15.05
CA ARG A 14 7.14 -1.02 -14.07
C ARG A 14 8.41 -1.59 -14.68
N ASP A 15 9.50 -1.58 -13.90
CA ASP A 15 10.68 -2.38 -14.24
C ASP A 15 10.42 -3.87 -13.97
N ASP A 16 11.12 -4.75 -14.70
CA ASP A 16 11.02 -6.18 -14.51
C ASP A 16 11.42 -6.58 -13.08
N GLY A 17 10.58 -7.38 -12.43
CA GLY A 17 10.81 -7.87 -11.08
C GLY A 17 10.40 -6.90 -9.96
N VAL A 18 9.76 -5.78 -10.31
CA VAL A 18 9.22 -4.84 -9.33
C VAL A 18 8.17 -5.49 -8.45
N GLU A 19 8.32 -5.28 -7.15
CA GLU A 19 7.31 -5.64 -6.17
C GLU A 19 5.97 -4.93 -6.43
N ASP A 20 4.94 -5.46 -5.89
CA ASP A 20 3.54 -5.20 -6.11
C ASP A 20 3.13 -3.70 -6.05
N VAL A 21 2.70 -3.12 -7.16
CA VAL A 21 2.08 -1.78 -7.22
C VAL A 21 0.60 -1.80 -6.79
N ALA A 22 -0.02 -2.97 -6.78
CA ALA A 22 -1.43 -3.11 -6.37
C ALA A 22 -1.64 -2.84 -4.86
N HIS A 23 -0.57 -2.86 -4.08
CA HIS A 23 -0.59 -2.57 -2.65
C HIS A 23 -0.11 -1.16 -2.30
N LEU A 24 0.19 -0.34 -3.28
CA LEU A 24 0.42 1.08 -3.06
C LEU A 24 -0.89 1.77 -2.68
N HIS A 25 -0.77 2.72 -1.77
CA HIS A 25 -1.91 3.51 -1.29
C HIS A 25 -2.69 4.16 -2.44
N PRO A 26 -4.04 4.12 -2.44
CA PRO A 26 -4.85 4.59 -3.57
C PRO A 26 -4.54 6.01 -4.05
N VAL A 27 -4.21 6.92 -3.14
CA VAL A 27 -3.80 8.29 -3.50
C VAL A 27 -2.45 8.29 -4.21
N LEU A 28 -1.50 7.47 -3.79
CA LEU A 28 -0.20 7.33 -4.44
C LEU A 28 -0.38 6.80 -5.87
N VAL A 29 -1.15 5.74 -6.04
CA VAL A 29 -1.46 5.14 -7.36
C VAL A 29 -2.15 6.15 -8.28
N PHE A 30 -3.16 6.87 -7.77
CA PHE A 30 -3.87 7.89 -8.54
C PHE A 30 -2.94 9.02 -9.02
N ARG A 31 -2.11 9.53 -8.14
CA ARG A 31 -1.17 10.62 -8.46
C ARG A 31 -0.07 10.16 -9.39
N LEU A 32 0.47 8.96 -9.23
CA LEU A 32 1.41 8.36 -10.17
C LEU A 32 0.78 8.19 -11.55
N ALA A 33 -0.39 7.58 -11.64
CA ALA A 33 -1.11 7.42 -12.90
C ALA A 33 -1.34 8.77 -13.59
N GLY A 34 -1.74 9.78 -12.83
CA GLY A 34 -1.90 11.16 -13.35
C GLY A 34 -0.58 11.74 -13.87
N ALA A 35 0.53 11.57 -13.15
CA ALA A 35 1.84 12.01 -13.59
C ALA A 35 2.27 11.35 -14.90
N TYR A 36 2.10 10.01 -15.01
CA TYR A 36 2.41 9.30 -16.27
C TYR A 36 1.48 9.71 -17.41
N TRP A 37 0.17 9.82 -17.18
CA TRP A 37 -0.78 10.18 -18.24
C TRP A 37 -0.62 11.60 -18.74
N SER A 38 -0.30 12.55 -17.87
CA SER A 38 -0.15 13.96 -18.23
C SER A 38 1.21 14.30 -18.82
N SER A 39 2.25 13.47 -18.63
CA SER A 39 3.63 13.77 -19.01
C SER A 39 4.23 12.72 -19.92
N GLN A 40 4.64 13.13 -21.13
CA GLN A 40 5.41 12.28 -22.03
C GLN A 40 6.78 11.95 -21.44
N LEU A 41 7.43 12.90 -20.77
CA LEU A 41 8.69 12.70 -20.07
C LEU A 41 8.61 11.51 -19.11
N MET A 42 7.54 11.45 -18.30
CA MET A 42 7.31 10.32 -17.38
C MET A 42 7.20 9.00 -18.15
N ARG A 43 6.37 8.97 -19.20
CA ARG A 43 6.15 7.73 -19.99
C ARG A 43 7.42 7.19 -20.66
N ASP A 44 8.24 8.09 -21.18
CA ASP A 44 9.40 7.71 -22.00
C ASP A 44 10.63 7.39 -21.14
N HIS A 45 10.79 8.08 -20.02
CA HIS A 45 12.06 8.12 -19.29
C HIS A 45 12.00 7.66 -17.84
N VAL A 46 10.83 7.49 -17.25
CA VAL A 46 10.70 7.11 -15.83
C VAL A 46 10.03 5.73 -15.69
N ARG A 47 10.55 4.92 -14.76
CA ARG A 47 9.98 3.62 -14.42
C ARG A 47 9.80 3.51 -12.91
N ILE A 48 8.85 2.69 -12.50
CA ILE A 48 8.65 2.30 -11.10
C ILE A 48 9.61 1.15 -10.83
N GLU A 49 10.60 1.39 -9.98
CA GLU A 49 11.65 0.43 -9.63
C GLU A 49 11.29 -0.40 -8.40
N SER A 50 10.62 0.20 -7.41
CA SER A 50 10.13 -0.54 -6.27
C SER A 50 8.74 -0.09 -5.86
N GLY A 51 7.92 -1.05 -5.45
CA GLY A 51 6.55 -0.85 -5.01
C GLY A 51 6.36 -1.20 -3.53
N ALA A 52 5.24 -1.84 -3.24
CA ALA A 52 4.88 -2.28 -1.90
C ALA A 52 5.67 -3.53 -1.50
N ARG A 53 6.18 -3.54 -0.27
CA ARG A 53 6.92 -4.67 0.32
C ARG A 53 6.15 -5.32 1.45
N SER A 54 6.24 -6.65 1.52
CA SER A 54 5.79 -7.38 2.70
C SER A 54 6.71 -7.11 3.89
N MET A 55 6.22 -7.37 5.10
CA MET A 55 7.04 -7.31 6.32
C MET A 55 8.27 -8.23 6.22
N ASP A 56 8.10 -9.44 5.66
CA ASP A 56 9.19 -10.41 5.55
C ASP A 56 10.24 -9.98 4.52
N ALA A 57 9.84 -9.38 3.40
CA ALA A 57 10.77 -8.79 2.44
C ALA A 57 11.59 -7.66 3.10
N GLN A 58 10.97 -6.80 3.89
CA GLN A 58 11.67 -5.74 4.60
C GLN A 58 12.63 -6.30 5.68
N ARG A 59 12.24 -7.33 6.42
CA ARG A 59 13.11 -8.01 7.38
C ARG A 59 14.37 -8.57 6.71
N HIS A 60 14.19 -9.17 5.52
CA HIS A 60 15.31 -9.69 4.75
C HIS A 60 16.29 -8.58 4.32
N LEU A 61 15.76 -7.45 3.82
CA LEU A 61 16.59 -6.28 3.46
C LEU A 61 17.31 -5.70 4.67
N TYR A 62 16.63 -5.55 5.80
CA TYR A 62 17.20 -5.06 7.04
C TYR A 62 18.31 -5.98 7.56
N ALA A 63 18.11 -7.31 7.53
CA ALA A 63 19.13 -8.28 7.93
C ALA A 63 20.36 -8.20 7.02
N LYS A 64 20.20 -8.07 5.71
CA LYS A 64 21.30 -7.86 4.76
C LYS A 64 22.10 -6.59 5.13
N TRP A 65 21.41 -5.47 5.30
CA TRP A 65 22.05 -4.22 5.67
C TRP A 65 22.81 -4.33 6.99
N ARG A 66 22.22 -4.95 8.02
CA ARG A 66 22.88 -5.18 9.33
C ARG A 66 24.16 -6.00 9.22
N ASN A 67 24.26 -6.87 8.23
CA ASN A 67 25.43 -7.69 7.94
C ASN A 67 26.42 -7.01 6.97
N GLY A 68 26.27 -5.71 6.71
CA GLY A 68 27.14 -4.95 5.80
C GLY A 68 26.90 -5.27 4.31
N GLN A 69 25.74 -5.83 3.96
CA GLN A 69 25.37 -6.18 2.59
C GLN A 69 24.17 -5.34 2.15
N GLY A 70 24.20 -4.87 0.90
CA GLY A 70 23.09 -4.09 0.32
C GLY A 70 22.99 -2.66 0.86
N ASN A 71 21.91 -1.99 0.49
CA ASN A 71 21.64 -0.60 0.81
C ASN A 71 21.04 -0.46 2.23
N LEU A 72 21.07 0.77 2.75
CA LEU A 72 20.40 1.13 4.01
C LEU A 72 18.94 0.69 3.98
N ALA A 73 18.53 -0.05 5.00
CA ALA A 73 17.15 -0.51 5.13
C ALA A 73 16.58 -0.17 6.51
N ALA A 74 15.34 0.32 6.55
CA ALA A 74 14.67 0.64 7.81
C ALA A 74 14.34 -0.63 8.60
N ASP A 75 14.45 -0.53 9.93
CA ASP A 75 14.04 -1.59 10.85
C ASP A 75 12.53 -1.83 10.74
N PRO A 76 12.09 -3.02 10.27
CA PRO A 76 10.68 -3.31 10.03
C PRO A 76 9.84 -3.34 11.31
N ASP A 77 10.45 -3.61 12.45
CA ASP A 77 9.74 -3.72 13.72
C ASP A 77 9.70 -2.40 14.50
N ARG A 78 10.42 -1.37 14.02
CA ARG A 78 10.39 -0.03 14.61
C ARG A 78 9.00 0.60 14.43
N VAL A 79 8.29 0.81 15.51
CA VAL A 79 7.01 1.53 15.51
C VAL A 79 7.29 3.04 15.31
N VAL A 80 6.72 3.63 14.27
CA VAL A 80 6.81 5.08 13.96
C VAL A 80 5.55 5.84 14.36
N ALA A 81 4.41 5.14 14.37
CA ALA A 81 3.12 5.60 14.91
C ALA A 81 2.23 4.36 15.16
N PRO A 82 1.10 4.48 15.88
CA PRO A 82 0.14 3.39 16.02
C PRO A 82 -0.22 2.78 14.64
N GLY A 83 0.06 1.48 14.47
CA GLY A 83 -0.19 0.77 13.22
C GLY A 83 0.78 1.06 12.06
N PHE A 84 1.78 1.96 12.24
CA PHE A 84 2.80 2.26 11.24
C PHE A 84 4.18 1.83 11.70
N ARG A 85 4.92 1.17 10.82
CA ARG A 85 6.24 0.59 11.11
C ARG A 85 7.26 0.93 10.03
N GLY A 86 8.51 0.99 10.45
CA GLY A 86 9.76 1.00 9.67
C GLY A 86 9.75 1.87 8.42
N SER A 87 9.48 1.26 7.29
CA SER A 87 9.52 1.91 5.97
C SER A 87 8.11 2.13 5.41
N TYR A 88 7.88 3.26 4.74
CA TYR A 88 6.64 3.52 3.99
C TYR A 88 6.47 2.66 2.74
N HIS A 89 7.52 1.97 2.28
CA HIS A 89 7.39 0.89 1.27
C HIS A 89 6.72 -0.36 1.82
N MET A 90 6.70 -0.55 3.13
CA MET A 90 6.02 -1.70 3.73
C MET A 90 4.51 -1.51 3.69
N ILE A 91 3.80 -2.61 3.49
CA ILE A 91 2.36 -2.66 3.73
C ILE A 91 2.13 -2.42 5.22
N GLN A 92 1.52 -1.27 5.54
CA GLN A 92 1.35 -0.83 6.92
C GLN A 92 0.19 -1.57 7.60
N PRO A 93 0.36 -2.00 8.85
CA PRO A 93 -0.71 -2.66 9.60
C PRO A 93 -1.96 -1.77 9.79
N ALA A 94 -1.79 -0.44 9.85
CA ALA A 94 -2.89 0.49 10.09
C ALA A 94 -3.96 0.49 9.00
N ASP A 95 -3.56 0.34 7.74
CA ASP A 95 -4.45 0.53 6.60
C ASP A 95 -4.28 -0.50 5.47
N GLY A 96 -3.27 -1.38 5.57
CA GLY A 96 -2.99 -2.40 4.57
C GLY A 96 -2.33 -1.88 3.30
N TRP A 97 -1.77 -0.65 3.30
CA TRP A 97 -1.15 -0.03 2.14
C TRP A 97 0.31 0.33 2.37
N ALA A 98 1.11 0.29 1.31
CA ALA A 98 2.41 0.95 1.25
C ALA A 98 2.23 2.38 0.74
N TRP A 99 2.92 3.32 1.35
CA TRP A 99 2.75 4.77 1.12
C TRP A 99 3.85 5.38 0.27
N ALA A 100 4.84 4.59 -0.11
CA ALA A 100 5.98 5.02 -0.92
C ALA A 100 6.29 4.03 -2.05
N CYS A 101 6.89 4.56 -3.11
CA CYS A 101 7.58 3.78 -4.13
C CYS A 101 8.86 4.49 -4.57
N ASP A 102 9.76 3.74 -5.20
CA ASP A 102 10.96 4.30 -5.81
C ASP A 102 10.82 4.30 -7.34
N LEU A 103 11.42 5.31 -7.95
CA LEU A 103 11.43 5.51 -9.39
C LEU A 103 12.86 5.41 -9.91
N THR A 104 13.03 4.92 -11.14
CA THR A 104 14.26 5.10 -11.91
C THR A 104 14.02 6.05 -13.07
N ARG A 105 15.08 6.64 -13.59
CA ARG A 105 15.04 7.43 -14.79
C ARG A 105 16.14 7.02 -15.77
N SER A 106 15.86 7.18 -17.05
CA SER A 106 16.78 6.88 -18.15
C SER A 106 16.87 8.03 -19.15
N GLY A 107 17.94 8.07 -19.93
CA GLY A 107 18.13 9.09 -20.98
C GLY A 107 18.47 10.49 -20.45
N PRO A 108 18.24 11.54 -21.25
CA PRO A 108 18.72 12.90 -20.97
C PRO A 108 17.82 13.70 -20.00
N VAL A 109 17.07 13.02 -19.15
CA VAL A 109 16.13 13.64 -18.20
C VAL A 109 16.78 13.79 -16.85
N SER A 110 16.67 14.97 -16.24
CA SER A 110 17.14 15.21 -14.86
C SER A 110 16.07 14.91 -13.82
N TRP A 111 16.49 14.63 -12.58
CA TRP A 111 15.54 14.50 -11.48
C TRP A 111 14.73 15.80 -11.27
N SER A 112 15.30 16.97 -11.49
CA SER A 112 14.56 18.23 -11.37
C SER A 112 13.34 18.29 -12.29
N GLN A 113 13.47 17.83 -13.54
CA GLN A 113 12.36 17.78 -14.49
C GLN A 113 11.30 16.74 -14.09
N VAL A 114 11.73 15.59 -13.57
CA VAL A 114 10.81 14.57 -13.03
C VAL A 114 10.06 15.12 -11.83
N HIS A 115 10.77 15.77 -10.91
CA HIS A 115 10.20 16.36 -9.70
C HIS A 115 9.15 17.43 -9.99
N GLU A 116 9.34 18.26 -11.00
CA GLU A 116 8.35 19.27 -11.41
C GLU A 116 7.00 18.61 -11.76
N VAL A 117 7.03 17.48 -12.47
CA VAL A 117 5.81 16.74 -12.79
C VAL A 117 5.20 16.12 -11.53
N LEU A 118 6.03 15.47 -10.69
CA LEU A 118 5.56 14.81 -9.47
C LEU A 118 4.96 15.80 -8.47
N ASP A 119 5.60 16.98 -8.31
CA ASP A 119 5.13 18.05 -7.42
C ASP A 119 3.77 18.60 -7.88
N GLY A 120 3.54 18.71 -9.20
CA GLY A 120 2.24 19.09 -9.77
C GLY A 120 1.12 18.10 -9.41
N TRP A 121 1.46 16.86 -9.12
CA TRP A 121 0.54 15.84 -8.66
C TRP A 121 0.55 15.66 -7.12
N GLY A 122 1.32 16.47 -6.39
CA GLY A 122 1.41 16.39 -4.93
C GLY A 122 2.17 15.16 -4.43
N LEU A 123 3.04 14.58 -5.26
CA LEU A 123 3.98 13.54 -4.87
C LEU A 123 5.26 14.19 -4.35
N GLN A 124 5.73 13.79 -3.18
CA GLN A 124 6.86 14.44 -2.52
C GLN A 124 8.00 13.46 -2.22
N ARG A 125 9.20 14.01 -2.25
CA ARG A 125 10.43 13.34 -1.80
C ARG A 125 10.62 13.64 -0.33
N THR A 126 10.56 12.61 0.49
CA THR A 126 10.55 12.77 1.95
C THR A 126 11.83 12.30 2.61
N VAL A 127 12.71 11.67 1.83
CA VAL A 127 14.01 11.16 2.27
C VAL A 127 15.11 12.01 1.67
N PRO A 128 15.89 12.74 2.49
CA PRO A 128 17.01 13.54 1.98
C PRO A 128 18.04 12.69 1.25
N GLY A 129 18.43 13.12 0.04
CA GLY A 129 19.40 12.41 -0.80
C GLY A 129 18.84 11.27 -1.63
N GLU A 130 17.54 10.97 -1.53
CA GLU A 130 16.85 9.96 -2.34
C GLU A 130 15.90 10.65 -3.31
N ASP A 131 16.42 11.13 -4.43
CA ASP A 131 15.65 11.81 -5.47
C ASP A 131 14.59 10.92 -6.14
N TRP A 132 14.79 9.62 -6.06
CA TRP A 132 13.92 8.58 -6.60
C TRP A 132 12.75 8.22 -5.70
N HIS A 133 12.84 8.48 -4.39
CA HIS A 133 11.83 8.10 -3.40
C HIS A 133 10.63 9.05 -3.42
N VAL A 134 9.42 8.53 -3.65
CA VAL A 134 8.20 9.33 -3.73
C VAL A 134 7.09 8.82 -2.83
N GLN A 135 6.35 9.77 -2.24
CA GLN A 135 5.21 9.50 -1.35
C GLN A 135 4.05 10.47 -1.66
N ALA A 136 2.82 10.02 -1.40
CA ALA A 136 1.62 10.88 -1.43
C ALA A 136 1.22 11.39 -0.03
N GLY A 137 1.86 10.88 1.02
CA GLY A 137 1.58 11.23 2.40
C GLY A 137 2.44 10.48 3.40
N ARG A 138 2.14 10.68 4.69
CA ARG A 138 2.72 9.98 5.84
C ARG A 138 1.62 9.55 6.80
N HIS A 139 1.96 8.81 7.85
CA HIS A 139 1.03 8.47 8.93
C HIS A 139 0.33 9.68 9.59
N THR A 140 0.85 10.89 9.39
CA THR A 140 0.26 12.14 9.87
C THR A 140 -0.73 12.78 8.90
N GLY A 141 -0.92 12.20 7.70
CA GLY A 141 -1.84 12.68 6.68
C GLY A 141 -1.28 12.63 5.27
N ILE A 142 -2.13 12.97 4.33
CA ILE A 142 -1.83 13.04 2.89
C ILE A 142 -1.37 14.45 2.55
N PHE A 143 -0.32 14.55 1.74
CA PHE A 143 0.15 15.83 1.24
C PHE A 143 -0.87 16.49 0.33
N ALA A 144 -0.86 17.82 0.29
CA ALA A 144 -1.69 18.58 -0.63
C ALA A 144 -1.47 18.15 -2.09
N GLY A 145 -2.54 18.14 -2.88
CA GLY A 145 -2.49 17.74 -4.29
C GLY A 145 -3.79 17.10 -4.74
N PRO A 146 -3.87 16.68 -6.01
CA PRO A 146 -5.06 16.03 -6.54
C PRO A 146 -5.46 14.79 -5.74
N MET A 147 -6.76 14.70 -5.43
CA MET A 147 -7.34 13.55 -4.75
C MET A 147 -8.08 12.66 -5.74
N PRO A 148 -7.97 11.34 -5.59
CA PRO A 148 -8.78 10.44 -6.39
C PRO A 148 -10.28 10.67 -6.12
N PRO A 149 -11.15 10.40 -7.09
CA PRO A 149 -12.58 10.37 -6.84
C PRO A 149 -12.91 9.31 -5.78
N GLU A 150 -14.04 9.49 -5.09
CA GLU A 150 -14.44 8.63 -3.98
C GLU A 150 -14.49 7.14 -4.35
N SER A 151 -14.83 6.82 -5.60
CA SER A 151 -14.83 5.46 -6.15
C SER A 151 -13.45 4.77 -6.19
N VAL A 152 -12.36 5.53 -6.11
CA VAL A 152 -11.00 4.99 -6.01
C VAL A 152 -10.57 4.86 -4.55
N TRP A 153 -10.99 5.82 -3.75
CA TRP A 153 -10.60 5.98 -2.37
C TRP A 153 -11.39 5.08 -1.41
N LYS A 154 -12.70 5.09 -1.59
CA LYS A 154 -13.54 4.07 -0.99
C LYS A 154 -13.65 2.96 -2.01
N PRO A 155 -13.18 1.74 -1.72
CA PRO A 155 -13.63 0.63 -2.53
C PRO A 155 -15.14 0.77 -2.59
N GLU A 156 -15.69 0.93 -3.82
CA GLU A 156 -17.13 0.71 -4.00
C GLU A 156 -17.46 -0.43 -3.07
N SER A 157 -18.50 -0.27 -2.27
CA SER A 157 -19.02 -1.39 -1.50
C SER A 157 -19.21 -2.51 -2.50
N ALA A 158 -18.11 -3.21 -2.75
CA ALA A 158 -18.17 -4.46 -3.50
C ALA A 158 -19.30 -5.20 -2.81
N PRO A 159 -20.35 -5.61 -3.53
CA PRO A 159 -21.56 -6.11 -2.92
C PRO A 159 -21.06 -7.03 -1.81
N TYR A 160 -21.34 -6.64 -0.58
CA TYR A 160 -20.83 -7.23 0.61
C TYR A 160 -20.83 -8.76 0.41
N ARG A 161 -19.66 -9.33 0.33
CA ARG A 161 -19.48 -10.78 0.25
C ARG A 161 -18.84 -11.22 1.55
N PRO A 162 -19.52 -12.04 2.33
CA PRO A 162 -18.93 -12.56 3.55
C PRO A 162 -17.55 -13.15 3.29
N LEU A 163 -16.53 -12.65 4.00
CA LEU A 163 -15.21 -13.25 3.96
C LEU A 163 -15.21 -14.46 4.87
N LYS A 164 -14.91 -15.62 4.31
CA LYS A 164 -14.75 -16.87 5.04
C LYS A 164 -13.61 -17.69 4.45
N ALA A 165 -12.96 -18.48 5.29
CA ALA A 165 -11.95 -19.42 4.82
C ALA A 165 -12.59 -20.46 3.89
N ARG A 166 -12.22 -20.46 2.61
CA ARG A 166 -12.74 -21.38 1.59
C ARG A 166 -11.70 -21.64 0.50
N ARG A 167 -11.96 -22.60 -0.38
CA ARG A 167 -11.19 -22.81 -1.60
C ARG A 167 -12.08 -22.53 -2.83
N PRO A 168 -11.62 -21.78 -3.85
CA PRO A 168 -10.40 -20.98 -3.83
C PRO A 168 -10.46 -19.90 -2.73
N ARG A 169 -9.29 -19.54 -2.17
CA ARG A 169 -9.21 -18.51 -1.10
C ARG A 169 -9.62 -17.14 -1.64
N ILE A 170 -10.38 -16.41 -0.84
CA ILE A 170 -10.72 -15.02 -1.15
C ILE A 170 -9.45 -14.18 -1.04
N ARG A 171 -9.23 -13.28 -1.99
CA ARG A 171 -8.08 -12.39 -2.04
C ARG A 171 -8.52 -10.97 -2.35
N GLY A 172 -7.72 -10.00 -1.91
CA GLY A 172 -7.92 -8.61 -2.32
C GLY A 172 -7.70 -7.58 -1.22
N PRO A 173 -7.84 -6.29 -1.57
CA PRO A 173 -7.60 -5.17 -0.64
C PRO A 173 -8.48 -5.23 0.60
N TYR A 174 -9.75 -5.62 0.46
CA TYR A 174 -10.65 -5.75 1.61
C TYR A 174 -10.19 -6.83 2.60
N VAL A 175 -9.57 -7.92 2.13
CA VAL A 175 -8.98 -8.93 3.02
C VAL A 175 -7.85 -8.32 3.84
N ARG A 176 -7.01 -7.47 3.25
CA ARG A 176 -5.92 -6.78 3.96
C ARG A 176 -6.45 -5.81 5.00
N PHE A 177 -7.47 -5.02 4.62
CA PHE A 177 -8.14 -4.14 5.59
C PHE A 177 -8.57 -4.93 6.83
N VAL A 178 -9.25 -6.06 6.63
CA VAL A 178 -9.68 -6.93 7.73
C VAL A 178 -8.47 -7.44 8.51
N GLN A 179 -7.46 -8.00 7.82
CA GLN A 179 -6.24 -8.53 8.46
C GLN A 179 -5.55 -7.51 9.34
N ALA A 180 -5.39 -6.27 8.84
CA ALA A 180 -4.80 -5.18 9.59
C ALA A 180 -5.59 -4.86 10.86
N ARG A 181 -6.92 -4.86 10.78
CA ARG A 181 -7.81 -4.55 11.91
C ARG A 181 -7.82 -5.64 12.97
N VAL A 182 -7.75 -6.90 12.58
CA VAL A 182 -7.78 -8.03 13.51
C VAL A 182 -6.40 -8.49 13.96
N GLY A 183 -5.33 -7.81 13.56
CA GLY A 183 -3.96 -8.15 13.93
C GLY A 183 -3.41 -9.42 13.24
N ALA A 184 -4.01 -9.84 12.12
CA ALA A 184 -3.52 -10.97 11.32
C ALA A 184 -2.36 -10.57 10.40
N VAL A 185 -1.65 -11.57 9.84
CA VAL A 185 -0.66 -11.33 8.78
C VAL A 185 -1.35 -10.73 7.56
N VAL A 186 -0.90 -9.54 7.13
CA VAL A 186 -1.51 -8.77 6.04
C VAL A 186 -0.96 -9.24 4.68
N ASP A 187 -1.39 -10.41 4.24
CA ASP A 187 -1.00 -11.03 2.96
C ASP A 187 -2.09 -10.89 1.88
N GLY A 188 -3.25 -10.35 2.24
CA GLY A 188 -4.40 -10.20 1.35
C GLY A 188 -5.10 -11.50 0.99
N ILE A 189 -4.84 -12.59 1.72
CA ILE A 189 -5.41 -13.92 1.49
C ILE A 189 -6.24 -14.35 2.69
N TYR A 190 -7.56 -14.49 2.54
CA TYR A 190 -8.42 -14.96 3.62
C TYR A 190 -8.24 -16.46 3.83
N GLY A 191 -7.23 -16.80 4.64
CA GLY A 191 -6.89 -18.18 5.01
C GLY A 191 -7.39 -18.56 6.42
N PRO A 192 -7.07 -19.77 6.89
CA PRO A 192 -7.42 -20.22 8.24
C PRO A 192 -6.89 -19.28 9.34
N GLY A 193 -5.63 -18.83 9.25
CA GLY A 193 -5.06 -17.90 10.24
C GLY A 193 -5.76 -16.55 10.27
N THR A 194 -6.23 -16.04 9.12
CA THR A 194 -7.07 -14.82 9.10
C THR A 194 -8.43 -15.09 9.75
N ALA A 195 -9.06 -16.24 9.49
CA ALA A 195 -10.33 -16.57 10.08
C ALA A 195 -10.24 -16.74 11.62
N GLU A 196 -9.16 -17.32 12.12
CA GLU A 196 -8.87 -17.45 13.55
C GLU A 196 -8.71 -16.06 14.20
N ALA A 197 -7.88 -15.18 13.62
CA ALA A 197 -7.72 -13.81 14.11
C ALA A 197 -9.03 -13.01 14.09
N VAL A 198 -9.88 -13.23 13.07
CA VAL A 198 -11.23 -12.62 13.01
C VAL A 198 -12.11 -13.15 14.14
N ALA A 199 -12.09 -14.46 14.43
CA ALA A 199 -12.87 -15.04 15.51
C ALA A 199 -12.43 -14.48 16.88
N ASP A 200 -11.14 -14.37 17.13
CA ASP A 200 -10.59 -13.79 18.36
C ASP A 200 -11.00 -12.32 18.50
N TRP A 201 -10.90 -11.55 17.40
CA TRP A 201 -11.34 -10.17 17.39
C TRP A 201 -12.84 -10.04 17.65
N GLN A 202 -13.67 -10.87 17.00
CA GLN A 202 -15.12 -10.93 17.23
C GLN A 202 -15.47 -11.21 18.69
N ALA A 203 -14.81 -12.17 19.31
CA ALA A 203 -15.00 -12.49 20.72
C ALA A 203 -14.74 -11.29 21.63
N ASN A 204 -13.65 -10.56 21.37
CA ASN A 204 -13.27 -9.37 22.14
C ASN A 204 -14.23 -8.18 21.94
N HIS A 205 -15.04 -8.19 20.87
CA HIS A 205 -16.01 -7.12 20.52
C HIS A 205 -17.47 -7.55 20.72
N GLY A 206 -17.70 -8.65 21.43
CA GLY A 206 -19.06 -9.11 21.75
C GLY A 206 -19.86 -9.61 20.55
N LEU A 207 -19.18 -10.00 19.49
CA LEU A 207 -19.78 -10.59 18.29
C LEU A 207 -19.69 -12.12 18.33
N THR A 208 -20.46 -12.77 17.46
CA THR A 208 -20.33 -14.22 17.27
C THR A 208 -18.96 -14.54 16.69
N ALA A 209 -18.14 -15.30 17.43
CA ALA A 209 -16.78 -15.67 17.06
C ALA A 209 -16.75 -16.83 16.05
N ASP A 210 -17.24 -16.57 14.83
CA ASP A 210 -17.34 -17.57 13.76
C ASP A 210 -16.24 -17.47 12.71
N GLY A 211 -15.36 -16.49 12.84
CA GLY A 211 -14.29 -16.24 11.89
C GLY A 211 -14.81 -15.85 10.49
N ILE A 212 -16.03 -15.34 10.40
CA ILE A 212 -16.64 -14.87 9.15
C ILE A 212 -16.84 -13.37 9.25
N VAL A 213 -16.28 -12.60 8.34
CA VAL A 213 -16.58 -11.17 8.27
C VAL A 213 -17.95 -10.99 7.64
N GLY A 214 -18.98 -11.08 8.49
CA GLY A 214 -20.38 -10.83 8.20
C GLY A 214 -20.72 -9.34 8.27
N PRO A 215 -22.00 -8.91 7.95
CA PRO A 215 -22.41 -7.50 8.01
C PRO A 215 -22.09 -6.83 9.34
N LYS A 216 -22.36 -7.52 10.43
CA LYS A 216 -22.13 -7.01 11.79
C LYS A 216 -20.63 -6.83 12.08
N THR A 217 -19.81 -7.81 11.68
CA THR A 217 -18.36 -7.76 11.82
C THR A 217 -17.78 -6.65 10.97
N HIS A 218 -18.24 -6.52 9.71
CA HIS A 218 -17.82 -5.44 8.83
C HIS A 218 -18.13 -4.06 9.41
N GLN A 219 -19.36 -3.85 9.87
CA GLN A 219 -19.78 -2.59 10.48
C GLN A 219 -18.95 -2.25 11.72
N ALA A 220 -18.64 -3.23 12.57
CA ALA A 220 -17.80 -3.02 13.75
C ALA A 220 -16.35 -2.68 13.37
N LEU A 221 -15.77 -3.36 12.38
CA LEU A 221 -14.43 -3.04 11.85
C LEU A 221 -14.32 -1.64 11.24
N GLU A 222 -15.40 -1.13 10.65
CA GLU A 222 -15.47 0.25 10.14
C GLU A 222 -15.69 1.28 11.27
N GLY A 223 -16.44 0.93 12.29
CA GLY A 223 -16.81 1.80 13.40
C GLY A 223 -15.66 2.11 14.39
N GLU A 224 -14.57 1.36 14.37
CA GLU A 224 -13.35 1.65 15.14
C GLU A 224 -12.52 2.85 14.59
N GLN A 225 -13.07 3.63 13.66
CA GLN A 225 -12.44 4.85 13.12
C GLN A 225 -12.77 6.13 13.93
N ALA A 226 -13.32 6.00 15.12
CA ALA A 226 -13.59 7.14 15.99
C ALA A 226 -12.47 7.36 17.02
#